data_468494e1059dcf64bace9b129c5d5bb9
#
_entry.id   468494e1059dcf64bace9b129c5d5bb9
#
_cell.length_a   1.000
_cell.length_b   1.000
_cell.length_c   1.000
_cell.angle_alpha   90.00
_cell.angle_beta   90.00
_cell.angle_gamma   90.00
#
_symmetry.space_group_name_H-M   'P 1'
#
loop_
_entity.id
_entity.type
_entity.pdbx_description
1 polymer ?
#
loop_
_entity_poly.entity_id
_entity_poly.type
_entity_poly.pdbx_seq_one_letter_code
_entity_poly.pdbx_strand_id
1 'polypeptide(L)'
;PDNFADAGYTVPESMEDLKTLTEKIVADGGTPWCIGLGSGGATGWPATDWVEDMMLRTQSPETYDKWYKHEIPFNSPEVVAAIDEFGYFAKTDANVAGGAGAVASTDFRDSPKGMFSSPPQCYMHHQASFIPSFFPEGTELGTDADFFYMPAYAGKDLGKPVLGAGT
;
A
#
# COMPACT_ATOMS: atom_id res chain seq x y z
N PRO A 1 -1.07 -5.66 -15.26
CA PRO A 1 0.31 -5.53 -15.74
C PRO A 1 0.40 -4.71 -17.02
N ASP A 2 -0.44 -4.95 -18.04
CA ASP A 2 -0.36 -4.29 -19.34
C ASP A 2 -0.50 -2.78 -19.22
N ASN A 3 -1.51 -2.27 -18.51
CA ASN A 3 -1.68 -0.83 -18.27
C ASN A 3 -0.45 -0.19 -17.62
N PHE A 4 0.26 -0.94 -16.79
CA PHE A 4 1.46 -0.50 -16.11
C PHE A 4 2.65 -0.44 -17.08
N ALA A 5 2.84 -1.50 -17.86
CA ALA A 5 3.90 -1.61 -18.87
C ALA A 5 3.68 -0.62 -20.03
N ASP A 6 2.46 -0.47 -20.52
CA ASP A 6 2.10 0.45 -21.61
C ASP A 6 2.32 1.91 -21.23
N ALA A 7 2.14 2.24 -19.95
CA ALA A 7 2.46 3.57 -19.40
C ALA A 7 3.97 3.78 -19.16
N GLY A 8 4.79 2.74 -19.37
CA GLY A 8 6.24 2.79 -19.13
C GLY A 8 6.62 2.82 -17.65
N TYR A 9 5.75 2.30 -16.79
CA TYR A 9 6.04 2.14 -15.37
C TYR A 9 6.81 0.86 -15.11
N THR A 10 7.67 0.87 -14.09
CA THR A 10 8.48 -0.29 -13.69
C THR A 10 8.22 -0.63 -12.23
N VAL A 11 8.33 -1.90 -11.89
CA VAL A 11 8.24 -2.36 -10.51
C VAL A 11 9.36 -1.70 -9.68
N PRO A 12 9.03 -1.01 -8.57
CA PRO A 12 10.02 -0.31 -7.76
C PRO A 12 10.87 -1.31 -6.96
N GLU A 13 12.18 -1.05 -6.88
CA GLU A 13 13.12 -1.86 -6.13
C GLU A 13 13.46 -1.26 -4.75
N SER A 14 13.14 0.02 -4.54
CA SER A 14 13.32 0.75 -3.28
C SER A 14 12.08 1.60 -2.94
N MET A 15 11.97 2.03 -1.69
CA MET A 15 10.91 2.94 -1.27
C MET A 15 11.02 4.30 -1.99
N GLU A 16 12.24 4.73 -2.28
CA GLU A 16 12.49 5.92 -3.08
C GLU A 16 11.95 5.78 -4.51
N ASP A 17 12.14 4.60 -5.12
CA ASP A 17 11.58 4.31 -6.45
C ASP A 17 10.05 4.26 -6.40
N LEU A 18 9.47 3.69 -5.33
CA LEU A 18 8.01 3.65 -5.16
C LEU A 18 7.42 5.05 -5.04
N LYS A 19 8.07 5.96 -4.30
CA LYS A 19 7.67 7.37 -4.21
C LYS A 19 7.82 8.07 -5.57
N THR A 20 8.94 7.87 -6.25
CA THR A 20 9.17 8.39 -7.60
C THR A 20 8.12 7.91 -8.60
N LEU A 21 7.76 6.63 -8.55
CA LEU A 21 6.70 6.06 -9.36
C LEU A 21 5.33 6.69 -9.03
N THR A 22 5.03 6.86 -7.73
CA THR A 22 3.81 7.54 -7.27
C THR A 22 3.71 8.95 -7.87
N GLU A 23 4.79 9.73 -7.77
CA GLU A 23 4.85 11.09 -8.33
C GLU A 23 4.77 11.10 -9.86
N LYS A 24 5.42 10.14 -10.53
CA LYS A 24 5.36 10.00 -11.98
C LYS A 24 3.95 9.71 -12.46
N ILE A 25 3.22 8.79 -11.84
CA ILE A 25 1.84 8.48 -12.21
C ILE A 25 0.96 9.73 -12.10
N VAL A 26 1.12 10.52 -11.03
CA VAL A 26 0.40 11.80 -10.87
C VAL A 26 0.78 12.80 -11.96
N ALA A 27 2.07 12.94 -12.29
CA ALA A 27 2.54 13.83 -13.33
C ALA A 27 2.03 13.45 -14.73
N ASP A 28 1.82 12.16 -14.98
CA ASP A 28 1.24 11.64 -16.22
C ASP A 28 -0.29 11.78 -16.26
N GLY A 29 -0.92 12.35 -15.21
CA GLY A 29 -2.36 12.56 -15.09
C GLY A 29 -3.15 11.35 -14.59
N GLY A 30 -2.49 10.32 -14.12
CA GLY A 30 -3.08 9.15 -13.48
C GLY A 30 -3.20 9.31 -11.96
N THR A 31 -3.81 8.31 -11.31
CA THR A 31 -3.86 8.20 -9.85
C THR A 31 -3.11 6.95 -9.41
N PRO A 32 -2.07 7.06 -8.59
CA PRO A 32 -1.24 5.90 -8.28
C PRO A 32 -1.94 4.84 -7.41
N TRP A 33 -2.73 5.25 -6.42
CA TRP A 33 -3.18 4.35 -5.36
C TRP A 33 -4.69 4.18 -5.28
N CYS A 34 -5.08 2.92 -5.13
CA CYS A 34 -6.40 2.49 -4.69
C CYS A 34 -6.32 2.19 -3.18
N ILE A 35 -6.81 3.08 -2.32
CA ILE A 35 -6.78 2.87 -0.86
C ILE A 35 -8.19 2.95 -0.31
N GLY A 36 -8.60 1.95 0.47
CA GLY A 36 -9.86 1.93 1.19
C GLY A 36 -9.70 1.27 2.55
N LEU A 37 -10.13 1.96 3.61
CA LEU A 37 -10.04 1.51 5.00
C LEU A 37 -11.39 1.08 5.57
N GLY A 38 -12.48 1.31 4.83
CA GLY A 38 -13.83 1.00 5.27
C GLY A 38 -14.04 -0.51 5.42
N SER A 39 -14.57 -0.94 6.57
CA SER A 39 -14.89 -2.33 6.90
C SER A 39 -15.98 -2.42 7.98
N GLY A 40 -16.98 -1.55 7.90
CA GLY A 40 -18.04 -1.49 8.92
C GLY A 40 -17.48 -1.25 10.33
N GLY A 41 -17.83 -2.11 11.27
CA GLY A 41 -17.34 -2.03 12.65
C GLY A 41 -15.83 -2.26 12.82
N ALA A 42 -15.15 -2.79 11.79
CA ALA A 42 -13.72 -3.03 11.80
C ALA A 42 -12.96 -2.01 10.92
N THR A 43 -13.61 -0.91 10.52
CA THR A 43 -12.97 0.16 9.74
C THR A 43 -11.63 0.59 10.36
N GLY A 44 -10.60 0.67 9.51
CA GLY A 44 -9.26 1.08 9.91
C GLY A 44 -8.22 -0.03 9.92
N TRP A 45 -8.62 -1.32 9.99
CA TRP A 45 -7.66 -2.43 9.98
C TRP A 45 -6.71 -2.42 8.77
N PRO A 46 -7.11 -2.01 7.53
CA PRO A 46 -6.15 -1.94 6.45
C PRO A 46 -5.06 -0.88 6.67
N ALA A 47 -5.36 0.18 7.44
CA ALA A 47 -4.33 1.15 7.83
C ALA A 47 -3.36 0.56 8.86
N THR A 48 -3.81 -0.34 9.72
CA THR A 48 -2.93 -1.08 10.63
C THR A 48 -1.93 -1.91 9.83
N ASP A 49 -2.39 -2.67 8.84
CA ASP A 49 -1.52 -3.46 7.95
C ASP A 49 -0.50 -2.58 7.21
N TRP A 50 -0.93 -1.40 6.73
CA TRP A 50 -0.03 -0.43 6.13
C TRP A 50 1.07 0.02 7.11
N VAL A 51 0.70 0.41 8.33
CA VAL A 51 1.66 0.91 9.33
C VAL A 51 2.59 -0.21 9.79
N GLU A 52 2.11 -1.43 9.95
CA GLU A 52 2.93 -2.59 10.28
C GLU A 52 3.95 -2.89 9.18
N ASP A 53 3.52 -2.83 7.91
CA ASP A 53 4.43 -3.02 6.79
C ASP A 53 5.45 -1.86 6.70
N MET A 54 5.04 -0.60 6.92
CA MET A 54 5.97 0.53 6.99
C MET A 54 6.97 0.39 8.15
N MET A 55 6.58 -0.16 9.30
CA MET A 55 7.52 -0.49 10.37
C MET A 55 8.60 -1.46 9.87
N LEU A 56 8.22 -2.50 9.14
CA LEU A 56 9.14 -3.50 8.59
C LEU A 56 9.98 -2.99 7.40
N ARG A 57 9.62 -1.84 6.80
CA ARG A 57 10.41 -1.16 5.74
C ARG A 57 11.35 -0.09 6.29
N THR A 58 11.05 0.42 7.48
CA THR A 58 11.81 1.52 8.11
C THR A 58 12.63 1.08 9.31
N GLN A 59 12.22 0.01 10.01
CA GLN A 59 12.79 -0.48 11.24
C GLN A 59 13.15 -1.96 11.15
N SER A 60 14.00 -2.43 12.09
CA SER A 60 14.31 -3.86 12.18
C SER A 60 13.13 -4.67 12.73
N PRO A 61 13.07 -5.99 12.45
CA PRO A 61 12.09 -6.89 13.06
C PRO A 61 12.10 -6.84 14.60
N GLU A 62 13.27 -6.62 15.24
CA GLU A 62 13.36 -6.48 16.69
C GLU A 62 12.67 -5.22 17.20
N THR A 63 12.69 -4.13 16.43
CA THR A 63 11.97 -2.89 16.77
C THR A 63 10.47 -3.09 16.61
N TYR A 64 10.05 -3.79 15.56
CA TYR A 64 8.65 -4.20 15.37
C TYR A 64 8.17 -5.05 16.56
N ASP A 65 8.96 -6.04 16.99
CA ASP A 65 8.65 -6.86 18.15
C ASP A 65 8.47 -6.04 19.44
N LYS A 66 9.34 -5.07 19.69
CA LYS A 66 9.23 -4.16 20.84
C LYS A 66 7.96 -3.31 20.79
N TRP A 67 7.55 -2.92 19.59
CA TRP A 67 6.33 -2.13 19.40
C TRP A 67 5.09 -2.94 19.81
N TYR A 68 4.85 -4.11 19.22
CA TYR A 68 3.64 -4.87 19.55
C TYR A 68 3.64 -5.43 20.98
N LYS A 69 4.82 -5.62 21.59
CA LYS A 69 4.97 -6.00 23.00
C LYS A 69 4.85 -4.84 23.98
N HIS A 70 4.62 -3.62 23.50
CA HIS A 70 4.61 -2.39 24.31
C HIS A 70 5.92 -2.11 25.05
N GLU A 71 7.05 -2.57 24.55
CA GLU A 71 8.38 -2.27 25.09
C GLU A 71 8.88 -0.88 24.64
N ILE A 72 8.32 -0.35 23.56
CA ILE A 72 8.44 1.05 23.12
C ILE A 72 7.06 1.70 23.10
N PRO A 73 6.96 3.01 23.42
CA PRO A 73 5.68 3.70 23.40
C PRO A 73 5.14 3.87 21.97
N PHE A 74 3.80 3.89 21.83
CA PHE A 74 3.14 4.05 20.53
C PHE A 74 3.49 5.37 19.83
N ASN A 75 3.87 6.40 20.59
CA ASN A 75 4.33 7.68 20.06
C ASN A 75 5.86 7.80 19.97
N SER A 76 6.57 6.67 19.93
CA SER A 76 8.02 6.69 19.69
C SER A 76 8.34 7.19 18.28
N PRO A 77 9.54 7.74 18.06
CA PRO A 77 9.94 8.22 16.72
C PRO A 77 9.81 7.18 15.63
N GLU A 78 10.06 5.92 15.94
CA GLU A 78 9.98 4.79 14.99
C GLU A 78 8.55 4.57 14.50
N VAL A 79 7.58 4.58 15.41
CA VAL A 79 6.16 4.40 15.11
C VAL A 79 5.61 5.61 14.38
N VAL A 80 5.96 6.82 14.82
CA VAL A 80 5.58 8.07 14.14
C VAL A 80 6.09 8.07 12.70
N ALA A 81 7.35 7.67 12.47
CA ALA A 81 7.90 7.59 11.13
C ALA A 81 7.12 6.62 10.22
N ALA A 82 6.71 5.45 10.74
CA ALA A 82 5.91 4.49 9.96
C ALA A 82 4.52 5.04 9.62
N ILE A 83 3.89 5.77 10.56
CA ILE A 83 2.59 6.42 10.32
C ILE A 83 2.74 7.55 9.28
N ASP A 84 3.82 8.32 9.33
CA ASP A 84 4.09 9.39 8.37
C ASP A 84 4.35 8.82 6.97
N GLU A 85 5.03 7.66 6.86
CA GLU A 85 5.22 6.96 5.58
C GLU A 85 3.89 6.53 4.97
N PHE A 86 2.99 5.94 5.74
CA PHE A 86 1.64 5.66 5.26
C PHE A 86 0.92 6.96 4.87
N GLY A 87 1.07 8.01 5.67
CA GLY A 87 0.50 9.32 5.40
C GLY A 87 0.96 9.94 4.07
N TYR A 88 2.18 9.71 3.65
CA TYR A 88 2.68 10.16 2.34
C TYR A 88 1.82 9.63 1.19
N PHE A 89 1.44 8.36 1.23
CA PHE A 89 0.61 7.74 0.20
C PHE A 89 -0.87 8.14 0.34
N ALA A 90 -1.42 8.14 1.55
CA ALA A 90 -2.86 8.18 1.81
C ALA A 90 -3.45 9.59 2.00
N LYS A 91 -2.63 10.61 2.33
CA LYS A 91 -3.11 11.95 2.68
C LYS A 91 -3.06 12.98 1.55
N THR A 92 -2.53 12.61 0.39
CA THR A 92 -2.41 13.49 -0.77
C THR A 92 -3.54 13.17 -1.75
N ASP A 93 -4.41 14.13 -2.04
CA ASP A 93 -5.59 13.93 -2.92
C ASP A 93 -5.21 13.33 -4.28
N ALA A 94 -4.14 13.81 -4.90
CA ALA A 94 -3.68 13.33 -6.19
C ALA A 94 -3.16 11.88 -6.16
N ASN A 95 -2.80 11.38 -4.99
CA ASN A 95 -2.25 10.03 -4.86
C ASN A 95 -3.33 8.95 -4.80
N VAL A 96 -4.57 9.27 -4.44
CA VAL A 96 -5.59 8.27 -4.09
C VAL A 96 -6.85 8.45 -4.93
N ALA A 97 -7.37 7.37 -5.44
CA ALA A 97 -8.65 7.35 -6.14
C ALA A 97 -9.78 7.86 -5.22
N GLY A 98 -10.49 8.88 -5.68
CA GLY A 98 -11.49 9.59 -4.89
C GLY A 98 -10.93 10.65 -3.92
N GLY A 99 -9.61 10.83 -3.89
CA GLY A 99 -8.91 11.76 -2.99
C GLY A 99 -8.72 11.24 -1.56
N ALA A 100 -7.88 11.92 -0.79
CA ALA A 100 -7.55 11.54 0.59
C ALA A 100 -8.79 11.46 1.50
N GLY A 101 -9.79 12.31 1.27
CA GLY A 101 -11.05 12.30 2.01
C GLY A 101 -11.89 11.04 1.85
N ALA A 102 -11.72 10.29 0.76
CA ALA A 102 -12.44 9.05 0.50
C ALA A 102 -11.80 7.82 1.16
N VAL A 103 -10.55 7.89 1.56
CA VAL A 103 -9.77 6.75 2.10
C VAL A 103 -10.49 6.03 3.24
N ALA A 104 -10.98 6.77 4.22
CA ALA A 104 -11.64 6.18 5.39
C ALA A 104 -13.00 5.54 5.10
N SER A 105 -13.71 6.02 4.07
CA SER A 105 -15.08 5.59 3.73
C SER A 105 -15.15 4.56 2.60
N THR A 106 -14.12 4.47 1.76
CA THR A 106 -14.05 3.47 0.71
C THR A 106 -13.88 2.08 1.32
N ASP A 107 -14.80 1.17 1.00
CA ASP A 107 -14.74 -0.21 1.50
C ASP A 107 -13.50 -0.92 0.95
N PHE A 108 -12.81 -1.67 1.80
CA PHE A 108 -11.57 -2.37 1.42
C PHE A 108 -11.77 -3.36 0.27
N ARG A 109 -12.98 -3.91 0.13
CA ARG A 109 -13.35 -4.86 -0.95
C ARG A 109 -13.59 -4.17 -2.28
N ASP A 110 -13.96 -2.90 -2.24
CA ASP A 110 -14.25 -2.11 -3.43
C ASP A 110 -13.03 -1.32 -3.92
N SER A 111 -12.14 -0.97 -3.00
CA SER A 111 -10.98 -0.14 -3.31
C SER A 111 -10.09 -0.67 -4.47
N PRO A 112 -9.80 -1.98 -4.61
CA PRO A 112 -8.96 -2.48 -5.71
C PRO A 112 -9.65 -2.46 -7.07
N LYS A 113 -10.98 -2.35 -7.14
CA LYS A 113 -11.74 -2.44 -8.39
C LYS A 113 -11.36 -1.37 -9.41
N GLY A 114 -10.90 -0.22 -8.93
CA GLY A 114 -10.40 0.87 -9.78
C GLY A 114 -9.23 0.49 -10.69
N MET A 115 -8.43 -0.51 -10.30
CA MET A 115 -7.32 -1.02 -11.13
C MET A 115 -7.80 -1.70 -12.42
N PHE A 116 -9.02 -2.23 -12.42
CA PHE A 116 -9.60 -3.02 -13.51
C PHE A 116 -10.53 -2.21 -14.42
N SER A 117 -10.67 -0.90 -14.19
CA SER A 117 -11.42 -0.02 -15.09
C SER A 117 -10.59 0.35 -16.33
N SER A 118 -11.27 0.76 -17.40
CA SER A 118 -10.61 1.20 -18.63
C SER A 118 -11.11 2.60 -19.00
N PRO A 119 -10.28 3.68 -18.91
CA PRO A 119 -8.92 3.65 -18.34
C PRO A 119 -8.92 3.32 -16.84
N PRO A 120 -7.77 2.87 -16.28
CA PRO A 120 -7.67 2.55 -14.86
C PRO A 120 -7.86 3.82 -14.01
N GLN A 121 -8.65 3.70 -12.94
CA GLN A 121 -8.84 4.79 -11.97
C GLN A 121 -7.67 4.90 -10.99
N CYS A 122 -6.93 3.83 -10.80
CA CYS A 122 -5.71 3.76 -9.99
C CYS A 122 -4.88 2.55 -10.44
N TYR A 123 -3.57 2.58 -10.16
CA TYR A 123 -2.62 1.60 -10.70
C TYR A 123 -2.14 0.58 -9.68
N MET A 124 -2.12 0.93 -8.40
CA MET A 124 -1.53 0.12 -7.34
C MET A 124 -2.50 0.01 -6.15
N HIS A 125 -2.41 -1.12 -5.46
CA HIS A 125 -3.16 -1.40 -4.24
C HIS A 125 -2.26 -2.16 -3.26
N HIS A 126 -2.36 -1.87 -1.98
CA HIS A 126 -1.67 -2.61 -0.93
C HIS A 126 -2.70 -3.30 -0.05
N GLN A 127 -2.57 -4.63 0.08
CA GLN A 127 -3.48 -5.44 0.86
C GLN A 127 -2.89 -6.83 1.10
N ALA A 128 -3.49 -7.58 2.03
CA ALA A 128 -3.16 -8.96 2.32
C ALA A 128 -3.55 -9.92 1.16
N SER A 129 -3.01 -11.12 1.19
CA SER A 129 -3.10 -12.13 0.11
C SER A 129 -4.52 -12.62 -0.22
N PHE A 130 -5.51 -12.30 0.59
CA PHE A 130 -6.92 -12.64 0.32
C PHE A 130 -7.59 -11.72 -0.69
N ILE A 131 -7.01 -10.54 -0.97
CA ILE A 131 -7.66 -9.49 -1.77
C ILE A 131 -8.09 -9.93 -3.17
N PRO A 132 -7.43 -10.88 -3.85
CA PRO A 132 -7.91 -11.37 -5.14
C PRO A 132 -9.34 -11.92 -5.12
N SER A 133 -9.83 -12.37 -3.96
CA SER A 133 -11.22 -12.83 -3.81
C SER A 133 -12.27 -11.73 -4.05
N PHE A 134 -11.84 -10.46 -4.05
CA PHE A 134 -12.70 -9.29 -4.28
C PHE A 134 -12.45 -8.62 -5.65
N PHE A 135 -11.58 -9.20 -6.47
CA PHE A 135 -11.36 -8.72 -7.82
C PHE A 135 -12.58 -9.05 -8.72
N PRO A 136 -12.76 -8.38 -9.85
CA PRO A 136 -13.80 -8.73 -10.81
C PRO A 136 -13.74 -10.21 -11.20
N GLU A 137 -14.92 -10.82 -11.42
CA GLU A 137 -15.00 -12.21 -11.87
C GLU A 137 -14.21 -12.41 -13.17
N GLY A 138 -13.47 -13.51 -13.25
CA GLY A 138 -12.62 -13.83 -14.40
C GLY A 138 -11.24 -13.19 -14.38
N THR A 139 -10.88 -12.42 -13.33
CA THR A 139 -9.53 -11.87 -13.21
C THR A 139 -8.48 -12.98 -13.09
N GLU A 140 -7.46 -12.95 -13.94
CA GLU A 140 -6.34 -13.89 -13.94
C GLU A 140 -5.10 -13.24 -13.33
N LEU A 141 -4.63 -13.80 -12.19
CA LEU A 141 -3.39 -13.36 -11.56
C LEU A 141 -2.17 -13.68 -12.44
N GLY A 142 -1.25 -12.74 -12.52
CA GLY A 142 -0.09 -12.80 -13.41
C GLY A 142 -0.37 -12.25 -14.82
N THR A 143 -1.65 -12.06 -15.17
CA THR A 143 -2.09 -11.49 -16.46
C THR A 143 -2.80 -10.16 -16.26
N ASP A 144 -3.94 -10.17 -15.58
CA ASP A 144 -4.75 -8.94 -15.34
C ASP A 144 -4.26 -8.15 -14.14
N ALA A 145 -3.79 -8.84 -13.11
CA ALA A 145 -3.17 -8.27 -11.93
C ALA A 145 -1.96 -9.10 -11.51
N ASP A 146 -0.93 -8.44 -11.01
CA ASP A 146 0.25 -9.08 -10.46
C ASP A 146 0.64 -8.36 -9.16
N PHE A 147 1.59 -8.91 -8.42
CA PHE A 147 2.03 -8.32 -7.17
C PHE A 147 3.56 -8.20 -7.11
N PHE A 148 4.01 -7.25 -6.34
CA PHE A 148 5.43 -7.08 -6.02
C PHE A 148 5.62 -6.88 -4.52
N TYR A 149 6.81 -7.17 -4.06
CA TYR A 149 7.19 -6.98 -2.66
C TYR A 149 7.27 -5.48 -2.35
N MET A 150 6.64 -5.02 -1.26
CA MET A 150 6.78 -3.64 -0.79
C MET A 150 8.25 -3.40 -0.42
N PRO A 151 8.96 -2.51 -1.15
CA PRO A 151 10.41 -2.39 -0.98
C PRO A 151 10.79 -1.63 0.28
N ALA A 152 11.96 -1.96 0.83
CA ALA A 152 12.58 -1.14 1.88
C ALA A 152 13.30 0.08 1.28
N TYR A 153 13.71 1.01 2.12
CA TYR A 153 14.58 2.12 1.71
C TYR A 153 15.93 1.61 1.21
N ALA A 154 16.47 2.25 0.17
CA ALA A 154 17.79 1.94 -0.33
C ALA A 154 18.85 2.09 0.76
N GLY A 155 19.76 1.12 0.84
CA GLY A 155 20.83 1.11 1.85
C GLY A 155 20.40 0.61 3.24
N LYS A 156 19.12 0.26 3.45
CA LYS A 156 18.68 -0.43 4.66
C LYS A 156 18.73 -1.95 4.44
N ASP A 157 19.62 -2.62 5.14
CA ASP A 157 19.68 -4.09 5.16
C ASP A 157 18.71 -4.64 6.22
N LEU A 158 17.44 -4.64 5.90
CA LEU A 158 16.38 -5.16 6.76
C LEU A 158 15.94 -6.58 6.37
N GLY A 159 16.61 -7.19 5.40
CA GLY A 159 16.15 -8.42 4.78
C GLY A 159 14.85 -8.19 3.98
N LYS A 160 14.03 -9.24 3.89
CA LYS A 160 12.71 -9.18 3.27
C LYS A 160 11.64 -9.73 4.21
N PRO A 161 11.41 -9.07 5.38
CA PRO A 161 10.36 -9.52 6.28
C PRO A 161 8.99 -9.38 5.63
N VAL A 162 8.10 -10.30 5.93
CA VAL A 162 6.72 -10.31 5.44
C VAL A 162 5.80 -10.25 6.64
N LEU A 163 4.80 -9.38 6.59
CA LEU A 163 3.72 -9.38 7.56
C LEU A 163 2.87 -10.64 7.37
N GLY A 164 2.77 -11.45 8.40
CA GLY A 164 1.92 -12.63 8.44
C GLY A 164 0.68 -12.35 9.27
N ALA A 165 -0.52 -12.48 8.68
CA ALA A 165 -1.74 -12.46 9.44
C ALA A 165 -2.00 -13.83 10.06
N GLY A 166 -2.24 -13.86 11.38
CA GLY A 166 -2.80 -15.01 12.05
C GLY A 166 -4.30 -15.15 11.77
N THR A 167 -4.77 -16.35 11.65
CA THR A 167 -6.22 -16.68 11.61
C THR A 167 -6.72 -17.00 13.00
#